data_f24863b110cbd780b1e79569cb66daac
#
_entry.id   f24863b110cbd780b1e79569cb66daac
#
_cell.length_a   1.000
_cell.length_b   1.000
_cell.length_c   1.000
_cell.angle_alpha   90.00
_cell.angle_beta   90.00
_cell.angle_gamma   90.00
#
_symmetry.space_group_name_H-M   'P 1'
#
loop_
_entity.id
_entity.type
_entity.pdbx_description
1 polymer ?
#
loop_
_entity_poly.entity_id
_entity_poly.type
_entity_poly.pdbx_seq_one_letter_code
_entity_poly.pdbx_strand_id
1 'polypeptide(L)'
;FSSTGIVPDTDNTYDIGSATKKYKDIYATLFRGTATESYYADLAENYLADAEYAPGTVVEFGGAAEVTQSTTHGTHRVAGVVSTNPAHLMNSHCEGDNVVAVALQGRVPCKVIGKVAKGDMLVASNIPGYAIVNNTPTVGSVIGKALADKLDGVRGVVEVVVGKH
;
A
#
# COMPACT_ATOMS: atom_id res chain seq x y z
N PHE A 1 -0.42 29.19 -26.63
CA PHE A 1 -0.41 29.45 -25.18
C PHE A 1 0.56 30.57 -24.91
N SER A 2 0.18 31.55 -24.04
CA SER A 2 1.09 32.63 -23.67
C SER A 2 2.25 32.08 -22.80
N SER A 3 3.36 32.77 -22.76
CA SER A 3 4.51 32.44 -21.92
C SER A 3 4.21 32.43 -20.40
N THR A 4 3.01 32.86 -20.02
CA THR A 4 2.56 33.02 -18.63
C THR A 4 1.60 31.91 -18.14
N GLY A 5 1.19 30.99 -19.03
CA GLY A 5 0.34 29.86 -18.64
C GLY A 5 -1.14 30.00 -19.04
N ILE A 6 -1.96 29.06 -18.58
CA ILE A 6 -3.43 29.08 -18.72
C ILE A 6 -3.97 29.71 -17.44
N VAL A 7 -4.43 30.96 -17.54
CA VAL A 7 -4.97 31.71 -16.41
C VAL A 7 -6.45 31.97 -16.66
N PRO A 8 -7.36 31.63 -15.75
CA PRO A 8 -8.76 31.94 -15.85
C PRO A 8 -8.98 33.47 -15.69
N ASP A 9 -10.00 34.00 -16.31
CA ASP A 9 -10.38 35.45 -16.22
C ASP A 9 -11.14 35.74 -14.91
N THR A 10 -11.72 34.71 -14.28
CA THR A 10 -12.45 34.82 -13.01
C THR A 10 -11.96 33.75 -12.04
N ASP A 11 -11.63 34.18 -10.82
CA ASP A 11 -11.13 33.31 -9.77
C ASP A 11 -12.14 32.23 -9.34
N ASN A 12 -11.69 31.02 -9.14
CA ASN A 12 -12.44 29.87 -8.62
C ASN A 12 -13.77 29.59 -9.36
N THR A 13 -13.78 29.75 -10.70
CA THR A 13 -15.01 29.64 -11.52
C THR A 13 -14.92 28.51 -12.55
N TYR A 14 -13.72 28.13 -12.99
CA TYR A 14 -13.54 27.20 -14.11
C TYR A 14 -12.91 25.88 -13.68
N ASP A 15 -13.46 24.79 -14.22
CA ASP A 15 -12.94 23.43 -14.04
C ASP A 15 -11.99 23.03 -15.17
N ILE A 16 -11.05 22.12 -14.86
CA ILE A 16 -10.26 21.39 -15.86
C ILE A 16 -10.88 20.01 -16.04
N GLY A 17 -11.68 19.83 -17.08
CA GLY A 17 -12.47 18.62 -17.33
C GLY A 17 -13.86 18.66 -16.70
N SER A 18 -14.50 17.50 -16.59
CA SER A 18 -15.82 17.36 -15.97
C SER A 18 -15.99 15.95 -15.41
N ALA A 19 -17.10 15.68 -14.71
CA ALA A 19 -17.41 14.36 -14.17
C ALA A 19 -17.44 13.25 -15.25
N THR A 20 -17.79 13.59 -16.49
CA THR A 20 -17.92 12.67 -17.63
C THR A 20 -16.79 12.77 -18.65
N LYS A 21 -15.96 13.82 -18.62
CA LYS A 21 -14.84 14.07 -19.55
C LYS A 21 -13.60 14.44 -18.74
N LYS A 22 -12.79 13.44 -18.42
CA LYS A 22 -11.57 13.58 -17.61
C LYS A 22 -10.33 13.63 -18.49
N TYR A 23 -9.32 14.37 -18.09
CA TYR A 23 -7.97 14.20 -18.64
C TYR A 23 -7.41 12.85 -18.18
N LYS A 24 -6.67 12.19 -19.06
CA LYS A 24 -6.02 10.93 -18.72
C LYS A 24 -4.88 11.16 -17.72
N ASP A 25 -3.99 12.08 -18.05
CA ASP A 25 -2.81 12.40 -17.25
C ASP A 25 -2.58 13.91 -17.23
N ILE A 26 -2.01 14.43 -16.13
CA ILE A 26 -1.53 15.80 -15.99
C ILE A 26 -0.06 15.74 -15.58
N TYR A 27 0.85 16.18 -16.48
CA TYR A 27 2.28 16.28 -16.22
C TYR A 27 2.63 17.69 -15.74
N ALA A 28 3.09 17.82 -14.52
CA ALA A 28 3.51 19.08 -13.93
C ALA A 28 4.71 18.87 -13.01
N THR A 29 5.63 19.84 -12.99
CA THR A 29 6.75 19.81 -12.04
C THR A 29 6.28 20.00 -10.60
N LEU A 30 5.20 20.75 -10.40
CA LEU A 30 4.66 21.04 -9.09
C LEU A 30 3.14 21.22 -9.19
N PHE A 31 2.41 20.55 -8.32
CA PHE A 31 0.97 20.75 -8.12
C PHE A 31 0.76 21.55 -6.83
N ARG A 32 0.14 22.73 -6.94
CA ARG A 32 -0.27 23.57 -5.80
C ARG A 32 -1.78 23.64 -5.77
N GLY A 33 -2.38 22.89 -4.86
CA GLY A 33 -3.83 22.78 -4.71
C GLY A 33 -4.21 21.84 -3.59
N THR A 34 -5.50 21.69 -3.32
CA THR A 34 -6.05 20.73 -2.37
C THR A 34 -6.64 19.55 -3.12
N ALA A 35 -6.14 18.34 -2.88
CA ALA A 35 -6.80 17.11 -3.29
C ALA A 35 -7.75 16.68 -2.18
N THR A 36 -9.05 16.73 -2.44
CA THR A 36 -10.10 16.41 -1.45
C THR A 36 -10.45 14.94 -1.44
N GLU A 37 -10.20 14.22 -2.54
CA GLU A 37 -10.57 12.82 -2.73
C GLU A 37 -9.45 12.03 -3.39
N SER A 38 -9.36 10.75 -3.04
CA SER A 38 -8.56 9.76 -3.73
C SER A 38 -9.40 8.52 -4.01
N TYR A 39 -9.25 7.94 -5.20
CA TYR A 39 -9.99 6.73 -5.59
C TYR A 39 -9.50 5.48 -4.87
N TYR A 40 -8.20 5.39 -4.60
CA TYR A 40 -7.57 4.27 -3.88
C TYR A 40 -7.29 4.66 -2.43
N ALA A 41 -7.00 3.69 -1.57
CA ALA A 41 -7.11 3.87 -0.12
C ALA A 41 -5.80 3.67 0.65
N ASP A 42 -4.66 3.44 -0.01
CA ASP A 42 -3.38 3.27 0.66
C ASP A 42 -2.31 4.24 0.18
N LEU A 43 -1.42 4.59 1.10
CA LEU A 43 -0.16 5.26 0.86
C LEU A 43 0.93 4.20 0.75
N ALA A 44 1.63 4.15 -0.36
CA ALA A 44 2.73 3.22 -0.58
C ALA A 44 4.03 3.91 -1.00
N GLU A 45 5.11 3.21 -0.82
CA GLU A 45 6.44 3.61 -1.27
C GLU A 45 7.08 2.48 -2.08
N ASN A 46 7.80 2.84 -3.15
CA ASN A 46 8.57 1.88 -3.93
C ASN A 46 9.87 1.51 -3.20
N TYR A 47 10.10 0.21 -3.12
CA TYR A 47 11.34 -0.39 -2.60
C TYR A 47 11.93 -1.37 -3.61
N LEU A 48 13.25 -1.49 -3.59
CA LEU A 48 13.96 -2.55 -4.29
C LEU A 48 13.71 -3.88 -3.57
N ALA A 49 13.26 -4.87 -4.31
CA ALA A 49 13.03 -6.21 -3.82
C ALA A 49 14.03 -7.21 -4.41
N ASP A 50 14.36 -8.26 -3.68
CA ASP A 50 15.24 -9.33 -4.13
C ASP A 50 14.58 -10.32 -5.11
N ALA A 51 13.27 -10.19 -5.30
CA ALA A 51 12.48 -10.93 -6.29
C ALA A 51 11.19 -10.18 -6.65
N GLU A 52 10.48 -10.65 -7.65
CA GLU A 52 9.12 -10.18 -7.96
C GLU A 52 8.12 -10.70 -6.93
N TYR A 53 7.34 -9.81 -6.31
CA TYR A 53 6.31 -10.16 -5.33
C TYR A 53 4.94 -9.68 -5.76
N ALA A 54 4.01 -10.62 -5.85
CA ALA A 54 2.62 -10.32 -6.19
C ALA A 54 1.93 -9.48 -5.10
N PRO A 55 0.95 -8.64 -5.46
CA PRO A 55 0.14 -7.89 -4.49
C PRO A 55 -0.40 -8.75 -3.36
N GLY A 56 -0.51 -8.16 -2.18
CA GLY A 56 -0.92 -8.82 -0.96
C GLY A 56 0.19 -9.58 -0.22
N THR A 57 1.39 -9.69 -0.79
CA THR A 57 2.53 -10.35 -0.15
C THR A 57 3.06 -9.52 1.01
N VAL A 58 3.24 -10.15 2.17
CA VAL A 58 3.91 -9.55 3.34
C VAL A 58 5.41 -9.55 3.11
N VAL A 59 6.03 -8.38 3.24
CA VAL A 59 7.48 -8.19 3.07
C VAL A 59 8.12 -7.63 4.34
N GLU A 60 9.41 -7.89 4.50
CA GLU A 60 10.24 -7.37 5.60
C GLU A 60 11.50 -6.70 5.06
N PHE A 61 12.07 -5.76 5.82
CA PHE A 61 13.36 -5.15 5.51
C PHE A 61 14.48 -6.19 5.65
N GLY A 62 15.27 -6.36 4.61
CA GLY A 62 16.38 -7.32 4.55
C GLY A 62 16.42 -8.10 3.23
N GLY A 63 17.11 -9.22 3.24
CA GLY A 63 17.41 -9.98 2.04
C GLY A 63 18.59 -9.41 1.26
N ALA A 64 18.64 -9.65 -0.05
CA ALA A 64 19.70 -9.15 -0.93
C ALA A 64 19.41 -7.74 -1.48
N ALA A 65 18.22 -7.18 -1.21
CA ALA A 65 17.79 -5.84 -1.58
C ALA A 65 17.24 -5.09 -0.34
N GLU A 66 16.43 -4.04 -0.53
CA GLU A 66 15.83 -3.31 0.60
C GLU A 66 14.76 -4.13 1.31
N VAL A 67 13.94 -4.85 0.52
CA VAL A 67 12.88 -5.71 1.05
C VAL A 67 12.94 -7.11 0.47
N THR A 68 12.51 -8.07 1.29
CA THR A 68 12.37 -9.48 0.94
C THR A 68 11.03 -10.02 1.43
N GLN A 69 10.60 -11.16 0.90
CA GLN A 69 9.40 -11.85 1.38
C GLN A 69 9.57 -12.28 2.84
N SER A 70 8.66 -11.88 3.71
CA SER A 70 8.73 -12.26 5.11
C SER A 70 8.51 -13.76 5.28
N THR A 71 9.36 -14.40 6.12
CA THR A 71 9.34 -15.84 6.41
C THR A 71 9.36 -16.15 7.90
N THR A 72 9.47 -15.15 8.76
CA THR A 72 9.62 -15.30 10.20
C THR A 72 8.37 -14.83 10.93
N HIS A 73 7.77 -15.72 11.73
CA HIS A 73 6.59 -15.39 12.53
C HIS A 73 6.86 -14.22 13.47
N GLY A 74 6.03 -13.19 13.38
CA GLY A 74 6.09 -12.03 14.28
C GLY A 74 7.39 -11.24 14.21
N THR A 75 8.09 -11.24 13.07
CA THR A 75 9.31 -10.46 12.89
C THR A 75 9.03 -8.97 13.10
N HIS A 76 9.91 -8.28 13.85
CA HIS A 76 9.88 -6.84 14.00
C HIS A 76 10.41 -6.09 12.76
N ARG A 77 10.98 -6.82 11.79
CA ARG A 77 11.47 -6.24 10.53
C ARG A 77 10.37 -6.08 9.48
N VAL A 78 9.12 -6.43 9.78
CA VAL A 78 8.02 -6.31 8.82
C VAL A 78 7.96 -4.88 8.25
N ALA A 79 8.00 -4.77 6.92
CA ALA A 79 7.94 -3.50 6.20
C ALA A 79 6.50 -3.12 5.86
N GLY A 80 5.68 -4.10 5.45
CA GLY A 80 4.29 -3.88 5.08
C GLY A 80 3.78 -4.96 4.14
N VAL A 81 2.82 -4.59 3.31
CA VAL A 81 2.16 -5.45 2.33
C VAL A 81 2.32 -4.86 0.94
N VAL A 82 2.65 -5.67 -0.05
CA VAL A 82 2.72 -5.22 -1.44
C VAL A 82 1.35 -4.74 -1.90
N SER A 83 1.26 -3.46 -2.27
CA SER A 83 0.04 -2.80 -2.72
C SER A 83 -0.39 -3.26 -4.11
N THR A 84 -1.68 -3.14 -4.39
CA THR A 84 -2.25 -3.37 -5.74
C THR A 84 -2.22 -2.10 -6.58
N ASN A 85 -2.76 -1.01 -6.04
CA ASN A 85 -2.87 0.31 -6.66
C ASN A 85 -2.92 1.37 -5.56
N PRO A 86 -1.80 1.96 -5.17
CA PRO A 86 -1.80 2.95 -4.11
C PRO A 86 -2.51 4.24 -4.52
N ALA A 87 -3.16 4.88 -3.57
CA ALA A 87 -3.73 6.22 -3.73
C ALA A 87 -2.65 7.28 -3.92
N HIS A 88 -1.52 7.09 -3.25
CA HIS A 88 -0.33 7.92 -3.40
C HIS A 88 0.89 7.02 -3.35
N LEU A 89 1.76 7.16 -4.35
CA LEU A 89 2.99 6.40 -4.48
C LEU A 89 4.20 7.31 -4.26
N MET A 90 4.96 7.05 -3.22
CA MET A 90 6.24 7.69 -2.95
C MET A 90 7.36 6.93 -3.65
N ASN A 91 8.52 7.60 -3.79
CA ASN A 91 9.70 7.02 -4.44
C ASN A 91 9.40 6.46 -5.84
N SER A 92 8.59 7.19 -6.63
CA SER A 92 8.11 6.75 -7.96
C SER A 92 9.23 6.62 -9.02
N HIS A 93 10.41 7.17 -8.74
CA HIS A 93 11.62 7.06 -9.58
C HIS A 93 12.58 5.95 -9.12
N CYS A 94 12.15 5.08 -8.18
CA CYS A 94 12.92 3.91 -7.80
C CYS A 94 13.10 2.98 -9.03
N GLU A 95 14.34 2.71 -9.39
CA GLU A 95 14.69 1.89 -10.56
C GLU A 95 15.47 0.65 -10.12
N GLY A 96 15.20 -0.49 -10.74
CA GLY A 96 15.85 -1.77 -10.47
C GLY A 96 15.11 -2.93 -11.13
N ASP A 97 15.68 -4.13 -11.05
CA ASP A 97 15.11 -5.32 -11.67
C ASP A 97 13.74 -5.70 -11.08
N ASN A 98 13.60 -5.53 -9.77
CA ASN A 98 12.36 -5.79 -9.06
C ASN A 98 12.04 -4.61 -8.15
N VAL A 99 11.01 -3.83 -8.50
CA VAL A 99 10.48 -2.75 -7.67
C VAL A 99 9.08 -3.12 -7.21
N VAL A 100 8.82 -3.00 -5.92
CA VAL A 100 7.51 -3.28 -5.33
C VAL A 100 7.00 -2.07 -4.56
N ALA A 101 5.72 -1.72 -4.76
CA ALA A 101 5.04 -0.70 -3.97
C ALA A 101 4.58 -1.33 -2.65
N VAL A 102 5.16 -0.93 -1.52
CA VAL A 102 4.80 -1.43 -0.20
C VAL A 102 3.84 -0.46 0.47
N ALA A 103 2.66 -0.92 0.84
CA ALA A 103 1.69 -0.13 1.59
C ALA A 103 2.19 0.11 3.02
N LEU A 104 2.35 1.37 3.37
CA LEU A 104 2.80 1.84 4.69
C LEU A 104 1.62 2.24 5.58
N GLN A 105 0.53 2.71 4.97
CA GLN A 105 -0.68 3.11 5.67
C GLN A 105 -1.90 2.99 4.76
N GLY A 106 -3.05 2.67 5.35
CA GLY A 106 -4.32 2.61 4.65
C GLY A 106 -4.77 1.19 4.36
N ARG A 107 -5.67 1.03 3.42
CA ARG A 107 -6.36 -0.22 3.15
C ARG A 107 -5.74 -0.97 1.98
N VAL A 108 -5.41 -2.25 2.21
CA VAL A 108 -4.78 -3.12 1.21
C VAL A 108 -5.21 -4.57 1.39
N PRO A 109 -5.42 -5.35 0.31
CA PRO A 109 -5.57 -6.79 0.42
C PRO A 109 -4.26 -7.43 0.90
N CYS A 110 -4.36 -8.33 1.90
CA CYS A 110 -3.21 -9.02 2.49
C CYS A 110 -3.42 -10.53 2.42
N LYS A 111 -2.40 -11.26 1.99
CA LYS A 111 -2.37 -12.74 2.04
C LYS A 111 -2.31 -13.19 3.49
N VAL A 112 -3.23 -14.07 3.89
CA VAL A 112 -3.34 -14.58 5.26
C VAL A 112 -3.44 -16.10 5.29
N ILE A 113 -2.97 -16.69 6.39
CA ILE A 113 -3.16 -18.11 6.72
C ILE A 113 -3.99 -18.24 8.00
N GLY A 114 -4.88 -19.22 8.04
CA GLY A 114 -5.72 -19.47 9.21
C GLY A 114 -7.03 -18.68 9.19
N LYS A 115 -7.77 -18.79 10.29
CA LYS A 115 -8.99 -18.03 10.53
C LYS A 115 -8.62 -16.60 10.95
N VAL A 116 -9.40 -15.64 10.48
CA VAL A 116 -9.26 -14.22 10.80
C VAL A 116 -10.63 -13.69 11.15
N ALA A 117 -10.74 -12.95 12.25
CA ALA A 117 -11.93 -12.18 12.60
C ALA A 117 -11.67 -10.70 12.32
N LYS A 118 -12.72 -9.98 11.96
CA LYS A 118 -12.66 -8.52 11.81
C LYS A 118 -12.14 -7.87 13.09
N GLY A 119 -11.13 -7.03 12.97
CA GLY A 119 -10.47 -6.37 14.08
C GLY A 119 -9.22 -7.08 14.61
N ASP A 120 -8.97 -8.34 14.22
CA ASP A 120 -7.76 -9.06 14.59
C ASP A 120 -6.50 -8.33 14.11
N MET A 121 -5.47 -8.33 14.97
CA MET A 121 -4.14 -7.89 14.59
C MET A 121 -3.42 -8.98 13.81
N LEU A 122 -2.75 -8.57 12.74
CA LEU A 122 -2.00 -9.45 11.86
C LEU A 122 -0.50 -9.18 11.98
N VAL A 123 0.26 -10.27 12.06
CA VAL A 123 1.73 -10.29 12.03
C VAL A 123 2.20 -11.17 10.87
N ALA A 124 3.47 -11.07 10.50
CA ALA A 124 4.07 -12.02 9.55
C ALA A 124 3.95 -13.45 10.07
N SER A 125 3.66 -14.40 9.20
CA SER A 125 3.65 -15.83 9.54
C SER A 125 4.99 -16.49 9.18
N ASN A 126 5.14 -17.78 9.52
CA ASN A 126 6.23 -18.60 9.02
C ASN A 126 5.97 -19.19 7.61
N ILE A 127 4.82 -18.88 7.02
CA ILE A 127 4.54 -19.19 5.62
C ILE A 127 4.97 -17.98 4.78
N PRO A 128 5.89 -18.16 3.82
CA PRO A 128 6.47 -17.05 3.09
C PRO A 128 5.40 -16.10 2.47
N GLY A 129 5.49 -14.82 2.82
CA GLY A 129 4.62 -13.76 2.30
C GLY A 129 3.19 -13.74 2.82
N TYR A 130 2.86 -14.54 3.83
CA TYR A 130 1.53 -14.56 4.45
C TYR A 130 1.56 -13.97 5.87
N ALA A 131 0.48 -13.30 6.22
CA ALA A 131 0.18 -12.90 7.59
C ALA A 131 -0.59 -13.98 8.35
N ILE A 132 -0.60 -13.86 9.67
CA ILE A 132 -1.37 -14.68 10.60
C ILE A 132 -1.89 -13.81 11.76
N VAL A 133 -3.00 -14.23 12.38
CA VAL A 133 -3.54 -13.54 13.56
C VAL A 133 -2.61 -13.69 14.76
N ASN A 134 -2.30 -12.56 15.40
CA ASN A 134 -1.69 -12.50 16.72
C ASN A 134 -2.19 -11.24 17.45
N ASN A 135 -3.07 -11.43 18.43
CA ASN A 135 -3.66 -10.33 19.21
C ASN A 135 -2.83 -9.93 20.44
N THR A 136 -1.65 -10.54 20.63
CA THR A 136 -0.65 -10.18 21.64
C THR A 136 0.74 -10.04 21.00
N PRO A 137 0.88 -9.19 19.97
CA PRO A 137 2.11 -9.07 19.19
C PRO A 137 3.21 -8.38 19.97
N THR A 138 4.46 -8.63 19.57
CA THR A 138 5.59 -7.83 20.03
C THR A 138 5.61 -6.47 19.35
N VAL A 139 6.20 -5.47 20.00
CA VAL A 139 6.34 -4.12 19.42
C VAL A 139 7.07 -4.19 18.08
N GLY A 140 6.53 -3.50 17.08
CA GLY A 140 7.10 -3.43 15.74
C GLY A 140 6.77 -4.61 14.82
N SER A 141 6.01 -5.62 15.28
CA SER A 141 5.68 -6.79 14.45
C SER A 141 4.29 -6.72 13.79
N VAL A 142 3.47 -5.73 14.13
CA VAL A 142 2.11 -5.60 13.61
C VAL A 142 2.14 -5.07 12.18
N ILE A 143 1.48 -5.77 11.27
CA ILE A 143 1.21 -5.32 9.90
C ILE A 143 0.03 -4.35 9.92
N GLY A 144 -1.06 -4.71 10.60
CA GLY A 144 -2.30 -3.96 10.64
C GLY A 144 -3.45 -4.76 11.24
N LYS A 145 -4.67 -4.29 11.01
CA LYS A 145 -5.91 -4.91 11.52
C LYS A 145 -6.82 -5.36 10.38
N ALA A 146 -7.37 -6.56 10.51
CA ALA A 146 -8.32 -7.11 9.56
C ALA A 146 -9.63 -6.31 9.51
N LEU A 147 -10.14 -6.07 8.30
CA LEU A 147 -11.43 -5.39 8.07
C LEU A 147 -12.57 -6.36 7.78
N ALA A 148 -12.28 -7.62 7.55
CA ALA A 148 -13.27 -8.64 7.23
C ALA A 148 -12.93 -9.97 7.93
N ASP A 149 -13.97 -10.81 8.07
CA ASP A 149 -13.83 -12.17 8.55
C ASP A 149 -13.36 -13.12 7.44
N LYS A 150 -12.55 -14.10 7.80
CA LYS A 150 -12.19 -15.26 7.01
C LYS A 150 -12.32 -16.50 7.88
N LEU A 151 -13.39 -17.27 7.65
CA LEU A 151 -13.81 -18.34 8.57
C LEU A 151 -13.10 -19.68 8.31
N ASP A 152 -12.56 -19.87 7.11
CA ASP A 152 -11.78 -21.07 6.80
C ASP A 152 -10.35 -20.98 7.35
N GLY A 153 -9.75 -22.13 7.61
CA GLY A 153 -8.41 -22.24 8.16
C GLY A 153 -7.28 -22.29 7.12
N VAL A 154 -7.60 -22.10 5.83
CA VAL A 154 -6.63 -22.22 4.73
C VAL A 154 -6.02 -20.88 4.33
N ARG A 155 -5.17 -20.89 3.31
CA ARG A 155 -4.64 -19.66 2.70
C ARG A 155 -5.75 -18.86 2.03
N GLY A 156 -5.66 -17.53 2.11
CA GLY A 156 -6.60 -16.63 1.45
C GLY A 156 -6.12 -15.19 1.49
N VAL A 157 -7.03 -14.27 1.22
CA VAL A 157 -6.77 -12.83 1.24
C VAL A 157 -7.84 -12.15 2.09
N VAL A 158 -7.43 -11.20 2.90
CA VAL A 158 -8.32 -10.35 3.72
C VAL A 158 -7.92 -8.90 3.52
N GLU A 159 -8.91 -8.02 3.48
CA GLU A 159 -8.67 -6.58 3.50
C GLU A 159 -8.15 -6.15 4.87
N VAL A 160 -7.06 -5.40 4.89
CA VAL A 160 -6.34 -4.98 6.10
C VAL A 160 -6.14 -3.47 6.10
N VAL A 161 -6.27 -2.83 7.24
CA VAL A 161 -5.76 -1.46 7.45
C VAL A 161 -4.35 -1.57 8.00
N VAL A 162 -3.37 -1.23 7.18
CA VAL A 162 -1.95 -1.15 7.54
C VAL A 162 -1.67 0.12 8.34
N GLY A 163 -0.68 0.08 9.24
CA GLY A 163 -0.27 1.24 10.04
C GLY A 163 -1.17 1.57 11.23
N LYS A 164 -2.08 0.67 11.62
CA LYS A 164 -2.91 0.77 12.84
C LYS A 164 -2.48 -0.30 13.83
N HIS A 165 -1.70 0.10 14.82
CA HIS A 165 -1.14 -0.74 15.88
C HIS A 165 -1.93 -0.62 17.19
#